data_a44c911299223d61d44eb6ff65bc127f
#
_entry.id   a44c911299223d61d44eb6ff65bc127f
#
_cell.length_a   1.000
_cell.length_b   1.000
_cell.length_c   1.000
_cell.angle_alpha   90.00
_cell.angle_beta   90.00
_cell.angle_gamma   90.00
#
_symmetry.space_group_name_H-M   'P 1'
#
loop_
_entity.id
_entity.type
_entity.pdbx_description
1 polymer ?
#
loop_
_entity_poly.entity_id
_entity_poly.type
_entity_poly.pdbx_seq_one_letter_code
_entity_poly.pdbx_strand_id
1 'polypeptide(L)'
;KRLTPCIFIDGGKAVKWFDDRTIVSDDVIELAKQYSEKGADELIVFDLSNTDEEHDESIDLIKKINRVISIPMIAGGNIRRTEDVKKLLYAGAKRAVLNFSKPLSMDLIEEVSKRFGKERIAVSLNDFDALFKQQHLIEEYSTEIVFMHRLDLNSVINVTDVPCVVLTDTMEQKEILRILKSDGVKGVSGMFVSSLNMDFNEFKEICADAGIQMTSVES
;
A
#
# COMPACT_ATOMS: atom_id res chain seq x y z
N LYS A 1 2.71 9.31 11.76
CA LYS A 1 2.15 9.11 10.42
C LYS A 1 3.27 8.74 9.46
N ARG A 2 2.94 8.09 8.31
CA ARG A 2 3.91 7.56 7.34
C ARG A 2 3.68 8.15 5.95
N LEU A 3 4.77 8.32 5.20
CA LEU A 3 4.74 8.58 3.75
C LEU A 3 5.12 7.28 3.05
N THR A 4 4.17 6.74 2.28
CA THR A 4 4.27 5.42 1.68
C THR A 4 4.09 5.51 0.17
N PRO A 5 5.15 5.73 -0.62
CA PRO A 5 5.02 5.73 -2.08
C PRO A 5 4.49 4.38 -2.58
N CYS A 6 3.78 4.41 -3.70
CA CYS A 6 3.19 3.25 -4.32
C CYS A 6 3.77 3.02 -5.72
N ILE A 7 4.11 1.78 -6.03
CA ILE A 7 4.52 1.34 -7.37
C ILE A 7 3.45 0.38 -7.90
N PHE A 8 2.86 0.72 -9.04
CA PHE A 8 1.98 -0.16 -9.80
C PHE A 8 2.82 -0.80 -10.92
N ILE A 9 2.96 -2.13 -10.91
CA ILE A 9 3.74 -2.87 -11.91
C ILE A 9 2.81 -3.40 -12.99
N ASP A 10 3.07 -3.03 -14.23
CA ASP A 10 2.41 -3.57 -15.43
C ASP A 10 3.44 -3.84 -16.51
N GLY A 11 3.51 -5.07 -17.00
CA GLY A 11 4.49 -5.48 -17.99
C GLY A 11 5.95 -5.21 -17.59
N GLY A 12 6.28 -5.35 -16.31
CA GLY A 12 7.62 -5.10 -15.77
C GLY A 12 8.01 -3.63 -15.60
N LYS A 13 7.08 -2.70 -15.83
CA LYS A 13 7.28 -1.26 -15.72
C LYS A 13 6.41 -0.66 -14.64
N ALA A 14 6.83 0.47 -14.08
CA ALA A 14 5.99 1.24 -13.17
C ALA A 14 5.05 2.13 -13.98
N VAL A 15 3.74 2.04 -13.66
CA VAL A 15 2.70 2.87 -14.26
C VAL A 15 2.08 3.81 -13.24
N LYS A 16 1.40 4.84 -13.74
CA LYS A 16 0.94 5.99 -12.96
C LYS A 16 -0.13 5.61 -11.92
N TRP A 17 -1.09 4.78 -12.32
CA TRP A 17 -2.22 4.40 -11.49
C TRP A 17 -2.80 3.05 -11.92
N PHE A 18 -3.66 2.44 -11.13
CA PHE A 18 -4.23 1.12 -11.45
C PHE A 18 -5.14 1.13 -12.70
N ASP A 19 -5.71 2.28 -13.07
CA ASP A 19 -6.52 2.49 -14.29
C ASP A 19 -5.89 3.48 -15.28
N ASP A 20 -4.71 4.03 -14.99
CA ASP A 20 -3.89 4.84 -15.89
C ASP A 20 -2.54 4.17 -16.08
N ARG A 21 -2.38 3.46 -17.21
CA ARG A 21 -1.20 2.66 -17.54
C ARG A 21 -0.07 3.46 -18.17
N THR A 22 -0.10 4.79 -18.08
CA THR A 22 1.03 5.64 -18.51
C THR A 22 2.26 5.26 -17.71
N ILE A 23 3.36 4.92 -18.44
CA ILE A 23 4.62 4.52 -17.83
C ILE A 23 5.25 5.73 -17.13
N VAL A 24 5.60 5.57 -15.85
CA VAL A 24 6.32 6.57 -15.05
C VAL A 24 7.78 6.19 -14.85
N SER A 25 8.12 4.90 -14.94
CA SER A 25 9.50 4.42 -14.94
C SER A 25 9.61 3.08 -15.66
N ASP A 26 10.64 2.94 -16.47
CA ASP A 26 11.02 1.67 -17.10
C ASP A 26 11.79 0.75 -16.14
N ASP A 27 12.36 1.29 -15.06
CA ASP A 27 13.16 0.57 -14.07
C ASP A 27 12.50 0.69 -12.68
N VAL A 28 11.68 -0.31 -12.35
CA VAL A 28 10.96 -0.39 -11.06
C VAL A 28 11.90 -0.59 -9.87
N ILE A 29 13.07 -1.21 -10.10
CA ILE A 29 14.04 -1.49 -9.04
C ILE A 29 14.75 -0.21 -8.65
N GLU A 30 15.21 0.56 -9.63
CA GLU A 30 15.83 1.86 -9.39
C GLU A 30 14.84 2.85 -8.76
N LEU A 31 13.58 2.85 -9.22
CA LEU A 31 12.53 3.68 -8.65
C LEU A 31 12.30 3.35 -7.16
N ALA A 32 12.19 2.08 -6.82
CA ALA A 32 12.01 1.64 -5.42
C ALA A 32 13.21 2.02 -4.54
N LYS A 33 14.43 1.86 -5.07
CA LYS A 33 15.66 2.27 -4.39
C LYS A 33 15.67 3.77 -4.10
N GLN A 34 15.29 4.59 -5.07
CA GLN A 34 15.20 6.05 -4.90
C GLN A 34 14.18 6.44 -3.82
N TYR A 35 13.03 5.78 -3.75
CA TYR A 35 12.06 6.04 -2.66
C TYR A 35 12.65 5.70 -1.29
N SER A 36 13.33 4.57 -1.18
CA SER A 36 13.99 4.17 0.06
C SER A 36 15.07 5.16 0.48
N GLU A 37 15.95 5.56 -0.44
CA GLU A 37 17.04 6.51 -0.19
C GLU A 37 16.56 7.92 0.15
N LYS A 38 15.42 8.35 -0.40
CA LYS A 38 14.78 9.64 -0.11
C LYS A 38 14.03 9.69 1.23
N GLY A 39 14.01 8.60 2.00
CA GLY A 39 13.44 8.59 3.34
C GLY A 39 11.94 8.25 3.40
N ALA A 40 11.40 7.50 2.43
CA ALA A 40 10.07 6.92 2.55
C ALA A 40 10.00 5.96 3.76
N ASP A 41 8.83 5.84 4.38
CA ASP A 41 8.66 5.02 5.59
C ASP A 41 8.32 3.56 5.27
N GLU A 42 7.67 3.32 4.15
CA GLU A 42 7.25 2.00 3.66
C GLU A 42 6.98 2.09 2.16
N LEU A 43 7.13 1.00 1.44
CA LEU A 43 6.78 0.91 0.02
C LEU A 43 5.54 0.04 -0.17
N ILE A 44 4.58 0.49 -0.98
CA ILE A 44 3.48 -0.35 -1.45
C ILE A 44 3.75 -0.74 -2.90
N VAL A 45 3.62 -2.03 -3.21
CA VAL A 45 3.75 -2.54 -4.58
C VAL A 45 2.48 -3.30 -4.96
N PHE A 46 1.85 -2.90 -6.07
CA PHE A 46 0.72 -3.62 -6.66
C PHE A 46 1.09 -4.21 -8.02
N ASP A 47 0.92 -5.51 -8.14
CA ASP A 47 1.03 -6.24 -9.39
C ASP A 47 -0.29 -6.13 -10.18
N LEU A 48 -0.23 -5.50 -11.35
CA LEU A 48 -1.35 -5.30 -12.26
C LEU A 48 -1.32 -6.25 -13.46
N SER A 49 -0.52 -7.31 -13.41
CA SER A 49 -0.40 -8.29 -14.50
C SER A 49 -1.74 -8.97 -14.83
N ASN A 50 -1.87 -9.39 -16.09
CA ASN A 50 -3.09 -10.02 -16.60
C ASN A 50 -2.94 -11.52 -16.80
N THR A 51 -1.72 -12.04 -16.79
CA THR A 51 -1.41 -13.45 -17.01
C THR A 51 -0.60 -14.03 -15.86
N ASP A 52 -0.59 -15.35 -15.71
CA ASP A 52 0.20 -16.03 -14.67
C ASP A 52 1.72 -15.86 -14.93
N GLU A 53 2.14 -15.79 -16.18
CA GLU A 53 3.53 -15.55 -16.58
C GLU A 53 4.00 -14.15 -16.16
N GLU A 54 3.24 -13.11 -16.50
CA GLU A 54 3.51 -11.73 -16.06
C GLU A 54 3.49 -11.60 -14.53
N HIS A 55 2.60 -12.33 -13.86
CA HIS A 55 2.56 -12.37 -12.39
C HIS A 55 3.85 -12.96 -11.81
N ASP A 56 4.36 -14.08 -12.35
CA ASP A 56 5.61 -14.67 -11.89
C ASP A 56 6.81 -13.74 -12.15
N GLU A 57 6.83 -13.01 -13.28
CA GLU A 57 7.81 -11.96 -13.53
C GLU A 57 7.73 -10.82 -12.52
N SER A 58 6.51 -10.38 -12.15
CA SER A 58 6.30 -9.36 -11.12
C SER A 58 6.80 -9.82 -9.74
N ILE A 59 6.60 -11.09 -9.38
CA ILE A 59 7.15 -11.67 -8.14
C ILE A 59 8.68 -11.62 -8.13
N ASP A 60 9.33 -11.91 -9.25
CA ASP A 60 10.79 -11.80 -9.36
C ASP A 60 11.28 -10.34 -9.24
N LEU A 61 10.54 -9.38 -9.79
CA LEU A 61 10.82 -7.96 -9.59
C LEU A 61 10.66 -7.56 -8.12
N ILE A 62 9.61 -7.99 -7.44
CA ILE A 62 9.39 -7.74 -6.00
C ILE A 62 10.56 -8.30 -5.16
N LYS A 63 11.07 -9.49 -5.48
CA LYS A 63 12.27 -10.03 -4.82
C LYS A 63 13.50 -9.13 -5.04
N LYS A 64 13.69 -8.61 -6.24
CA LYS A 64 14.81 -7.70 -6.57
C LYS A 64 14.65 -6.37 -5.86
N ILE A 65 13.45 -5.80 -5.82
CA ILE A 65 13.12 -4.59 -5.05
C ILE A 65 13.51 -4.78 -3.58
N ASN A 66 13.08 -5.88 -2.96
CA ASN A 66 13.39 -6.16 -1.54
C ASN A 66 14.89 -6.17 -1.22
N ARG A 67 15.74 -6.49 -2.20
CA ARG A 67 17.20 -6.53 -2.00
C ARG A 67 17.87 -5.15 -2.02
N VAL A 68 17.21 -4.14 -2.59
CA VAL A 68 17.78 -2.80 -2.79
C VAL A 68 17.19 -1.73 -1.88
N ILE A 69 16.08 -2.02 -1.21
CA ILE A 69 15.43 -1.10 -0.26
C ILE A 69 15.80 -1.44 1.18
N SER A 70 15.86 -0.43 2.04
CA SER A 70 16.07 -0.58 3.50
C SER A 70 14.78 -0.40 4.32
N ILE A 71 13.69 -0.02 3.65
CA ILE A 71 12.37 0.19 4.26
C ILE A 71 11.48 -1.05 4.09
N PRO A 72 10.48 -1.27 4.96
CA PRO A 72 9.54 -2.34 4.78
C PRO A 72 8.71 -2.16 3.49
N MET A 73 8.28 -3.28 2.91
CA MET A 73 7.43 -3.32 1.74
C MET A 73 6.18 -4.14 2.02
N ILE A 74 5.03 -3.65 1.56
CA ILE A 74 3.80 -4.46 1.46
C ILE A 74 3.44 -4.63 -0.01
N ALA A 75 2.86 -5.77 -0.38
CA ALA A 75 2.59 -6.08 -1.77
C ALA A 75 1.24 -6.76 -1.96
N GLY A 76 0.59 -6.47 -3.07
CA GLY A 76 -0.69 -7.04 -3.46
C GLY A 76 -0.86 -7.13 -4.97
N GLY A 77 -2.08 -7.49 -5.38
CA GLY A 77 -2.41 -7.74 -6.78
C GLY A 77 -2.30 -9.23 -7.14
N ASN A 78 -3.23 -9.68 -7.97
CA ASN A 78 -3.33 -11.06 -8.45
C ASN A 78 -3.33 -12.18 -7.39
N ILE A 79 -3.81 -11.88 -6.18
CA ILE A 79 -3.97 -12.87 -5.12
C ILE A 79 -5.29 -13.61 -5.35
N ARG A 80 -5.20 -14.91 -5.61
CA ARG A 80 -6.33 -15.81 -5.81
C ARG A 80 -6.32 -16.99 -4.84
N ARG A 81 -5.16 -17.36 -4.32
CA ARG A 81 -4.92 -18.53 -3.49
C ARG A 81 -3.93 -18.20 -2.37
N THR A 82 -3.92 -19.02 -1.35
CA THR A 82 -2.94 -18.99 -0.26
C THR A 82 -1.49 -19.06 -0.78
N GLU A 83 -1.24 -19.78 -1.86
CA GLU A 83 0.10 -19.84 -2.49
C GLU A 83 0.55 -18.51 -3.07
N ASP A 84 -0.37 -17.67 -3.58
CA ASP A 84 -0.03 -16.33 -4.08
C ASP A 84 0.43 -15.43 -2.92
N VAL A 85 -0.22 -15.51 -1.76
CA VAL A 85 0.23 -14.84 -0.54
C VAL A 85 1.61 -15.31 -0.13
N LYS A 86 1.85 -16.62 -0.12
CA LYS A 86 3.16 -17.21 0.20
C LYS A 86 4.26 -16.69 -0.71
N LYS A 87 4.00 -16.60 -2.03
CA LYS A 87 4.97 -16.04 -3.01
C LYS A 87 5.35 -14.60 -2.65
N LEU A 88 4.38 -13.74 -2.32
CA LEU A 88 4.62 -12.34 -1.94
C LEU A 88 5.43 -12.24 -0.65
N LEU A 89 5.08 -13.01 0.38
CA LEU A 89 5.80 -13.00 1.65
C LEU A 89 7.24 -13.51 1.49
N TYR A 90 7.47 -14.55 0.70
CA TYR A 90 8.82 -15.07 0.41
C TYR A 90 9.62 -14.14 -0.53
N ALA A 91 8.94 -13.32 -1.31
CA ALA A 91 9.59 -12.25 -2.09
C ALA A 91 10.08 -11.08 -1.22
N GLY A 92 9.71 -11.05 0.07
CA GLY A 92 10.14 -10.06 1.04
C GLY A 92 9.07 -9.09 1.50
N ALA A 93 7.81 -9.24 1.05
CA ALA A 93 6.72 -8.42 1.55
C ALA A 93 6.50 -8.69 3.04
N LYS A 94 6.43 -7.62 3.84
CA LYS A 94 6.09 -7.70 5.26
C LYS A 94 4.64 -8.15 5.45
N ARG A 95 3.76 -7.66 4.60
CA ARG A 95 2.34 -8.03 4.54
C ARG A 95 1.90 -8.22 3.08
N ALA A 96 0.98 -9.16 2.88
CA ALA A 96 0.23 -9.27 1.64
C ALA A 96 -1.05 -8.44 1.73
N VAL A 97 -1.39 -7.71 0.67
CA VAL A 97 -2.59 -6.88 0.58
C VAL A 97 -3.67 -7.64 -0.18
N LEU A 98 -4.71 -8.08 0.53
CA LEU A 98 -5.88 -8.74 -0.04
C LEU A 98 -6.90 -7.70 -0.52
N ASN A 99 -7.33 -7.80 -1.78
CA ASN A 99 -8.29 -6.86 -2.36
C ASN A 99 -9.73 -7.27 -2.04
N PHE A 100 -10.34 -6.62 -1.05
CA PHE A 100 -11.70 -6.90 -0.58
C PHE A 100 -12.83 -6.39 -1.49
N SER A 101 -12.52 -5.76 -2.61
CA SER A 101 -13.47 -5.62 -3.73
C SER A 101 -13.66 -6.92 -4.53
N LYS A 102 -12.85 -7.96 -4.26
CA LYS A 102 -12.96 -9.27 -4.90
C LYS A 102 -13.49 -10.29 -3.90
N PRO A 103 -14.63 -10.97 -4.16
CA PRO A 103 -15.21 -11.96 -3.25
C PRO A 103 -14.21 -13.06 -2.83
N LEU A 104 -13.36 -13.49 -3.76
CA LEU A 104 -12.37 -14.53 -3.50
C LEU A 104 -11.39 -14.20 -2.37
N SER A 105 -11.05 -12.92 -2.21
CA SER A 105 -10.17 -12.47 -1.12
C SER A 105 -10.85 -12.55 0.25
N MET A 106 -12.16 -12.39 0.28
CA MET A 106 -12.95 -12.55 1.51
C MET A 106 -12.96 -14.01 1.99
N ASP A 107 -13.03 -14.97 1.06
CA ASP A 107 -13.00 -16.40 1.39
C ASP A 107 -11.60 -16.87 1.85
N LEU A 108 -10.55 -16.20 1.38
CA LEU A 108 -9.17 -16.57 1.68
C LEU A 108 -8.65 -16.03 3.02
N ILE A 109 -9.19 -14.94 3.54
CA ILE A 109 -8.54 -14.20 4.65
C ILE A 109 -8.37 -15.04 5.91
N GLU A 110 -9.34 -15.87 6.25
CA GLU A 110 -9.27 -16.76 7.41
C GLU A 110 -8.18 -17.81 7.25
N GLU A 111 -8.10 -18.46 6.08
CA GLU A 111 -7.08 -19.46 5.78
C GLU A 111 -5.68 -18.83 5.80
N VAL A 112 -5.52 -17.67 5.17
CA VAL A 112 -4.26 -16.94 5.13
C VAL A 112 -3.83 -16.52 6.53
N SER A 113 -4.76 -16.02 7.36
CA SER A 113 -4.48 -15.64 8.74
C SER A 113 -4.05 -16.83 9.60
N LYS A 114 -4.72 -17.98 9.47
CA LYS A 114 -4.34 -19.22 10.16
C LYS A 114 -2.95 -19.71 9.79
N ARG A 115 -2.57 -19.56 8.51
CA ARG A 115 -1.29 -20.07 8.01
C ARG A 115 -0.12 -19.13 8.26
N PHE A 116 -0.29 -17.83 8.16
CA PHE A 116 0.79 -16.83 8.18
C PHE A 116 0.73 -15.84 9.34
N GLY A 117 -0.40 -15.79 10.06
CA GLY A 117 -0.68 -14.79 11.08
C GLY A 117 -1.35 -13.53 10.54
N LYS A 118 -2.21 -12.93 11.34
CA LYS A 118 -2.93 -11.71 10.93
C LYS A 118 -2.01 -10.51 10.71
N GLU A 119 -0.86 -10.47 11.39
CA GLU A 119 0.18 -9.44 11.24
C GLU A 119 0.82 -9.43 9.84
N ARG A 120 0.59 -10.48 9.05
CA ARG A 120 1.06 -10.60 7.66
C ARG A 120 0.02 -10.18 6.64
N ILE A 121 -1.11 -9.64 7.07
CA ILE A 121 -2.25 -9.30 6.22
C ILE A 121 -2.61 -7.84 6.35
N ALA A 122 -2.71 -7.16 5.20
CA ALA A 122 -3.44 -5.93 5.01
C ALA A 122 -4.58 -6.17 4.02
N VAL A 123 -5.60 -5.33 4.03
CA VAL A 123 -6.69 -5.38 3.03
C VAL A 123 -6.76 -4.08 2.26
N SER A 124 -7.12 -4.15 0.99
CA SER A 124 -7.43 -2.95 0.20
C SER A 124 -8.94 -2.86 -0.05
N LEU A 125 -9.46 -1.64 0.08
CA LEU A 125 -10.88 -1.31 -0.10
C LEU A 125 -11.02 -0.14 -1.05
N ASN A 126 -11.99 -0.23 -1.95
CA ASN A 126 -12.34 0.83 -2.89
C ASN A 126 -13.79 1.34 -2.73
N ASP A 127 -14.57 0.74 -1.84
CA ASP A 127 -15.91 1.19 -1.51
C ASP A 127 -16.26 0.97 -0.02
N PHE A 128 -17.15 1.80 0.48
CA PHE A 128 -17.61 1.78 1.87
C PHE A 128 -18.45 0.57 2.20
N ASP A 129 -19.26 0.10 1.27
CA ASP A 129 -20.14 -1.06 1.47
C ASP A 129 -19.31 -2.33 1.73
N ALA A 130 -18.18 -2.48 1.06
CA ALA A 130 -17.25 -3.59 1.30
C ALA A 130 -16.72 -3.56 2.74
N LEU A 131 -16.34 -2.38 3.24
CA LEU A 131 -15.91 -2.21 4.62
C LEU A 131 -17.04 -2.58 5.59
N PHE A 132 -18.21 -2.00 5.41
CA PHE A 132 -19.33 -2.18 6.33
C PHE A 132 -19.80 -3.64 6.40
N LYS A 133 -19.88 -4.31 5.26
CA LYS A 133 -20.32 -5.72 5.18
C LYS A 133 -19.27 -6.69 5.73
N GLN A 134 -18.00 -6.37 5.65
CA GLN A 134 -16.89 -7.27 5.98
C GLN A 134 -16.07 -6.78 7.19
N GLN A 135 -16.55 -5.81 7.94
CA GLN A 135 -15.87 -5.22 9.09
C GLN A 135 -15.31 -6.28 10.03
N HIS A 136 -16.11 -7.28 10.40
CA HIS A 136 -15.70 -8.34 11.32
C HIS A 136 -14.51 -9.17 10.82
N LEU A 137 -14.45 -9.49 9.50
CA LEU A 137 -13.31 -10.19 8.92
C LEU A 137 -12.06 -9.33 8.91
N ILE A 138 -12.21 -8.04 8.59
CA ILE A 138 -11.10 -7.09 8.55
C ILE A 138 -10.50 -6.92 9.95
N GLU A 139 -11.32 -6.73 10.96
CA GLU A 139 -10.86 -6.55 12.35
C GLU A 139 -10.25 -7.81 12.95
N GLU A 140 -10.80 -8.97 12.62
CA GLU A 140 -10.31 -10.24 13.12
C GLU A 140 -9.01 -10.70 12.45
N TYR A 141 -8.88 -10.53 11.13
CA TYR A 141 -7.86 -11.18 10.34
C TYR A 141 -6.85 -10.24 9.66
N SER A 142 -6.95 -8.93 9.83
CA SER A 142 -5.99 -7.99 9.27
C SER A 142 -5.49 -6.95 10.29
N THR A 143 -4.39 -6.28 9.96
CA THR A 143 -3.78 -5.25 10.81
C THR A 143 -3.79 -3.87 10.19
N GLU A 144 -4.14 -3.76 8.92
CA GLU A 144 -4.10 -2.48 8.20
C GLU A 144 -5.06 -2.49 7.01
N ILE A 145 -5.64 -1.35 6.74
CA ILE A 145 -6.47 -1.11 5.56
C ILE A 145 -5.73 -0.14 4.62
N VAL A 146 -5.57 -0.52 3.36
CA VAL A 146 -5.19 0.38 2.28
C VAL A 146 -6.47 0.86 1.60
N PHE A 147 -6.77 2.13 1.74
CA PHE A 147 -8.07 2.69 1.46
C PHE A 147 -8.04 3.68 0.32
N MET A 148 -8.90 3.52 -0.69
CA MET A 148 -8.97 4.41 -1.85
C MET A 148 -9.68 5.72 -1.52
N HIS A 149 -9.03 6.86 -1.78
CA HIS A 149 -9.42 8.21 -1.39
C HIS A 149 -10.81 8.69 -1.86
N ARG A 150 -11.44 8.04 -2.82
CA ARG A 150 -12.78 8.45 -3.31
C ARG A 150 -13.91 8.23 -2.29
N LEU A 151 -13.61 7.61 -1.17
CA LEU A 151 -14.57 7.32 -0.12
C LEU A 151 -14.47 8.40 0.98
N ASP A 152 -15.58 8.66 1.64
CA ASP A 152 -15.59 9.57 2.78
C ASP A 152 -14.75 8.99 3.92
N LEU A 153 -13.58 9.57 4.13
CA LEU A 153 -12.63 9.12 5.13
C LEU A 153 -13.23 9.11 6.56
N ASN A 154 -14.07 10.11 6.88
CA ASN A 154 -14.69 10.17 8.21
C ASN A 154 -15.63 8.98 8.43
N SER A 155 -16.36 8.56 7.40
CA SER A 155 -17.19 7.36 7.47
C SER A 155 -16.38 6.10 7.74
N VAL A 156 -15.20 5.98 7.14
CA VAL A 156 -14.33 4.80 7.34
C VAL A 156 -13.79 4.74 8.77
N ILE A 157 -13.19 5.80 9.27
CA ILE A 157 -12.57 5.82 10.60
C ILE A 157 -13.58 5.70 11.74
N ASN A 158 -14.86 6.00 11.47
CA ASN A 158 -15.95 5.81 12.44
C ASN A 158 -16.50 4.36 12.47
N VAL A 159 -16.16 3.53 11.48
CA VAL A 159 -16.65 2.14 11.40
C VAL A 159 -15.65 1.17 12.02
N THR A 160 -14.35 1.41 11.90
CA THR A 160 -13.34 0.47 12.36
C THR A 160 -12.15 1.17 13.01
N ASP A 161 -11.57 0.51 14.02
CA ASP A 161 -10.32 0.93 14.66
C ASP A 161 -9.06 0.42 13.94
N VAL A 162 -9.22 -0.38 12.88
CA VAL A 162 -8.09 -0.86 12.08
C VAL A 162 -7.43 0.34 11.38
N PRO A 163 -6.12 0.54 11.57
CA PRO A 163 -5.43 1.71 11.03
C PRO A 163 -5.43 1.73 9.51
N CYS A 164 -5.58 2.92 8.94
CA CYS A 164 -5.69 3.11 7.50
C CYS A 164 -4.47 3.80 6.91
N VAL A 165 -4.03 3.33 5.74
CA VAL A 165 -3.21 4.08 4.78
C VAL A 165 -4.12 4.52 3.64
N VAL A 166 -4.19 5.83 3.40
CA VAL A 166 -5.04 6.39 2.36
C VAL A 166 -4.28 6.46 1.05
N LEU A 167 -4.75 5.70 0.06
CA LEU A 167 -4.22 5.71 -1.31
C LEU A 167 -5.01 6.73 -2.13
N THR A 168 -4.38 7.84 -2.53
CA THR A 168 -5.04 8.97 -3.17
C THR A 168 -4.40 9.36 -4.50
N ASP A 169 -5.22 9.81 -5.45
CA ASP A 169 -4.81 10.40 -6.73
C ASP A 169 -4.66 11.92 -6.68
N THR A 170 -4.97 12.56 -5.53
CA THR A 170 -4.79 14.01 -5.39
C THR A 170 -3.32 14.42 -5.50
N MET A 171 -3.10 15.58 -6.15
CA MET A 171 -1.78 16.23 -6.23
C MET A 171 -1.69 17.47 -5.34
N GLU A 172 -2.71 17.73 -4.50
CA GLU A 172 -2.78 18.92 -3.67
C GLU A 172 -2.17 18.67 -2.29
N GLN A 173 -1.06 19.34 -1.98
CA GLN A 173 -0.39 19.25 -0.68
C GLN A 173 -1.34 19.52 0.49
N LYS A 174 -2.22 20.51 0.37
CA LYS A 174 -3.19 20.86 1.42
C LYS A 174 -4.12 19.69 1.75
N GLU A 175 -4.55 18.93 0.74
CA GLU A 175 -5.40 17.76 0.92
C GLU A 175 -4.61 16.60 1.56
N ILE A 176 -3.36 16.39 1.16
CA ILE A 176 -2.47 15.41 1.80
C ILE A 176 -2.31 15.70 3.30
N LEU A 177 -2.07 16.95 3.66
CA LEU A 177 -1.96 17.36 5.07
C LEU A 177 -3.28 17.15 5.82
N ARG A 178 -4.43 17.43 5.18
CA ARG A 178 -5.76 17.17 5.76
C ARG A 178 -5.99 15.68 6.05
N ILE A 179 -5.66 14.82 5.08
CA ILE A 179 -5.76 13.37 5.23
C ILE A 179 -4.87 12.88 6.39
N LEU A 180 -3.63 13.31 6.44
CA LEU A 180 -2.68 12.91 7.50
C LEU A 180 -3.10 13.39 8.90
N LYS A 181 -3.85 14.48 9.01
CA LYS A 181 -4.39 14.97 10.29
C LYS A 181 -5.53 14.11 10.83
N SER A 182 -6.21 13.34 9.99
CA SER A 182 -7.36 12.54 10.41
C SER A 182 -6.95 11.43 11.40
N ASP A 183 -7.76 11.24 12.42
CA ASP A 183 -7.61 10.12 13.34
C ASP A 183 -7.80 8.80 12.58
N GLY A 184 -7.20 7.72 13.07
CA GLY A 184 -7.25 6.41 12.38
C GLY A 184 -6.39 6.29 11.12
N VAL A 185 -5.99 7.42 10.49
CA VAL A 185 -5.05 7.41 9.37
C VAL A 185 -3.62 7.28 9.90
N LYS A 186 -2.92 6.24 9.48
CA LYS A 186 -1.49 6.03 9.82
C LYS A 186 -0.54 6.52 8.75
N GLY A 187 -1.01 6.68 7.52
CA GLY A 187 -0.16 7.11 6.42
C GLY A 187 -0.95 7.49 5.18
N VAL A 188 -0.24 8.05 4.22
CA VAL A 188 -0.75 8.42 2.90
C VAL A 188 0.13 7.81 1.82
N SER A 189 -0.51 7.39 0.75
CA SER A 189 0.11 6.81 -0.44
C SER A 189 -0.51 7.41 -1.70
N GLY A 190 0.10 7.16 -2.85
CA GLY A 190 -0.46 7.50 -4.14
C GLY A 190 0.31 8.56 -4.89
N MET A 191 -0.37 9.25 -5.82
CA MET A 191 0.30 10.04 -6.86
C MET A 191 1.15 11.19 -6.32
N PHE A 192 0.65 11.96 -5.36
CA PHE A 192 1.42 13.04 -4.74
C PHE A 192 2.72 12.49 -4.10
N VAL A 193 2.59 11.47 -3.26
CA VAL A 193 3.72 10.88 -2.53
C VAL A 193 4.73 10.26 -3.50
N SER A 194 4.25 9.52 -4.51
CA SER A 194 5.10 8.85 -5.50
C SER A 194 5.81 9.82 -6.45
N SER A 195 5.27 11.02 -6.66
CA SER A 195 5.86 12.05 -7.52
C SER A 195 6.53 13.19 -6.76
N LEU A 196 6.78 13.02 -5.45
CA LEU A 196 7.36 14.06 -4.60
C LEU A 196 8.74 14.48 -5.14
N ASN A 197 8.87 15.76 -5.51
CA ASN A 197 10.10 16.32 -6.07
C ASN A 197 11.17 16.65 -5.00
N MET A 198 10.80 16.62 -3.72
CA MET A 198 11.69 16.82 -2.59
C MET A 198 12.00 15.48 -1.89
N ASP A 199 12.97 15.48 -1.00
CA ASP A 199 13.20 14.38 -0.08
C ASP A 199 11.99 14.15 0.83
N PHE A 200 11.67 12.90 1.15
CA PHE A 200 10.54 12.60 2.04
C PHE A 200 10.75 13.19 3.44
N ASN A 201 11.99 13.30 3.90
CA ASN A 201 12.30 13.93 5.19
C ASN A 201 11.97 15.43 5.18
N GLU A 202 12.25 16.15 4.07
CA GLU A 202 11.85 17.54 3.91
C GLU A 202 10.32 17.70 3.98
N PHE A 203 9.58 16.78 3.35
CA PHE A 203 8.11 16.82 3.45
C PHE A 203 7.60 16.47 4.86
N LYS A 204 8.30 15.59 5.59
CA LYS A 204 7.98 15.31 6.99
C LYS A 204 8.17 16.54 7.89
N GLU A 205 9.14 17.40 7.60
CA GLU A 205 9.29 18.69 8.30
C GLU A 205 8.07 19.59 8.05
N ILE A 206 7.60 19.68 6.80
CA ILE A 206 6.36 20.40 6.48
C ILE A 206 5.15 19.82 7.25
N CYS A 207 5.06 18.51 7.36
CA CYS A 207 4.01 17.85 8.14
C CYS A 207 4.13 18.19 9.64
N ALA A 208 5.34 18.19 10.20
CA ALA A 208 5.60 18.53 11.60
C ALA A 208 5.22 20.00 11.89
N ASP A 209 5.57 20.93 11.01
CA ASP A 209 5.17 22.35 11.11
C ASP A 209 3.63 22.52 11.04
N ALA A 210 2.95 21.63 10.34
CA ALA A 210 1.49 21.56 10.31
C ALA A 210 0.87 20.85 11.54
N GLY A 211 1.67 20.45 12.53
CA GLY A 211 1.23 19.75 13.74
C GLY A 211 0.95 18.26 13.55
N ILE A 212 1.52 17.63 12.53
CA ILE A 212 1.37 16.20 12.25
C ILE A 212 2.61 15.47 12.75
N GLN A 213 2.42 14.55 13.70
CA GLN A 213 3.51 13.69 14.16
C GLN A 213 3.82 12.61 13.12
N MET A 214 4.97 12.74 12.48
CA MET A 214 5.46 11.77 11.51
C MET A 214 6.29 10.69 12.20
N THR A 215 6.38 9.51 11.57
CA THR A 215 7.30 8.45 12.01
C THR A 215 8.72 8.98 11.91
N SER A 216 9.48 8.92 13.00
CA SER A 216 10.92 9.17 12.95
C SER A 216 11.58 7.97 12.30
N VAL A 217 12.50 8.20 11.39
CA VAL A 217 13.45 7.17 10.95
C VAL A 217 14.25 6.80 12.20
N GLU A 218 14.02 5.61 12.75
CA GLU A 218 14.94 5.08 13.75
C GLU A 218 16.29 4.92 13.05
N SER A 219 17.22 5.73 13.49
CA SER A 219 18.61 5.78 13.03
C SER A 219 19.36 4.50 13.42
#